data_7c14b6f13e4c3773a7c5bfcbface82c8
#
_entry.id   7c14b6f13e4c3773a7c5bfcbface82c8
#
_cell.length_a   1.000
_cell.length_b   1.000
_cell.length_c   1.000
_cell.angle_alpha   90.00
_cell.angle_beta   90.00
_cell.angle_gamma   90.00
#
_symmetry.space_group_name_H-M   'P 1'
#
loop_
_entity.id
_entity.type
_entity.pdbx_description
1 polymer ?
#
loop_
_entity_poly.entity_id
_entity_poly.type
_entity_poly.pdbx_seq_one_letter_code
_entity_poly.pdbx_strand_id
1 'polypeptide(L)'
;MLFRFEINFADVDRGVYADHDLRVSQHPSEDVPRLLTRVLAFVLEHKEGLAFGKGLSDGEEASLWVKTLDGRVTDWIDVGSPAPDRLHRAAKLAEHVSVYAHRRPDLLQQRCQKERIHRKDQIRLVTVPSELIEFLSEHLERNNRWDISINEGITTVVCGNDVCESVFKTQPLAT
;
A
#
# COMPACT_ATOMS: atom_id res chain seq x y z
N MET A 1 9.59 5.87 15.69
CA MET A 1 9.34 7.32 15.47
C MET A 1 7.93 7.50 14.94
N LEU A 2 7.25 8.53 15.41
CA LEU A 2 5.89 8.86 15.00
C LEU A 2 5.94 9.97 13.95
N PHE A 3 5.28 9.73 12.82
CA PHE A 3 5.14 10.71 11.74
C PHE A 3 3.69 11.15 11.61
N ARG A 4 3.49 12.40 11.22
CA ARG A 4 2.19 12.93 10.87
C ARG A 4 2.16 13.24 9.38
N PHE A 5 1.05 12.87 8.73
CA PHE A 5 0.83 13.16 7.32
C PHE A 5 -0.53 13.81 7.15
N GLU A 6 -0.53 15.04 6.64
CA GLU A 6 -1.74 15.71 6.17
C GLU A 6 -1.73 15.59 4.65
N ILE A 7 -2.71 14.85 4.10
CA ILE A 7 -2.71 14.52 2.68
C ILE A 7 -4.05 14.88 2.07
N ASN A 8 -4.02 15.71 1.03
CA ASN A 8 -5.17 15.95 0.17
C ASN A 8 -5.09 14.96 -0.98
N PHE A 9 -6.13 14.16 -1.19
CA PHE A 9 -6.17 13.14 -2.21
C PHE A 9 -7.30 13.37 -3.20
N ALA A 10 -6.97 13.36 -4.49
CA ALA A 10 -7.93 13.51 -5.57
C ALA A 10 -7.63 12.47 -6.66
N ASP A 11 -8.44 11.41 -6.71
CA ASP A 11 -8.38 10.42 -7.78
C ASP A 11 -9.48 10.74 -8.79
N VAL A 12 -9.11 11.46 -9.84
CA VAL A 12 -10.06 11.91 -10.87
C VAL A 12 -10.58 10.71 -11.66
N ASP A 13 -9.73 9.71 -11.90
CA ASP A 13 -10.09 8.52 -12.68
C ASP A 13 -11.22 7.71 -12.04
N ARG A 14 -11.23 7.61 -10.70
CA ARG A 14 -12.25 6.88 -9.95
C ARG A 14 -13.30 7.78 -9.31
N GLY A 15 -13.10 9.09 -9.33
CA GLY A 15 -13.99 10.05 -8.66
C GLY A 15 -13.91 9.96 -7.14
N VAL A 16 -12.74 9.66 -6.59
CA VAL A 16 -12.51 9.55 -5.14
C VAL A 16 -11.74 10.75 -4.64
N TYR A 17 -12.28 11.45 -3.65
CA TYR A 17 -11.69 12.66 -3.08
C TYR A 17 -11.72 12.54 -1.56
N ALA A 18 -10.57 12.76 -0.92
CA ALA A 18 -10.49 12.64 0.54
C ALA A 18 -9.34 13.47 1.10
N ASP A 19 -9.54 13.98 2.31
CA ASP A 19 -8.48 14.57 3.11
C ASP A 19 -8.12 13.61 4.22
N HIS A 20 -6.83 13.39 4.42
CA HIS A 20 -6.32 12.51 5.46
C HIS A 20 -5.46 13.28 6.45
N ASP A 21 -5.60 12.96 7.73
CA ASP A 21 -4.69 13.40 8.79
C ASP A 21 -4.27 12.14 9.53
N LEU A 22 -3.10 11.62 9.17
CA LEU A 22 -2.62 10.33 9.66
C LEU A 22 -1.48 10.51 10.64
N ARG A 23 -1.49 9.71 11.71
CA ARG A 23 -0.37 9.54 12.62
C ARG A 23 0.11 8.11 12.47
N VAL A 24 1.34 7.94 12.00
CA VAL A 24 1.88 6.63 11.64
C VAL A 24 3.16 6.39 12.42
N SER A 25 3.19 5.30 13.19
CA SER A 25 4.40 4.87 13.89
C SER A 25 5.21 3.97 12.99
N GLN A 26 6.50 4.29 12.86
CA GLN A 26 7.44 3.42 12.17
C GLN A 26 7.78 2.24 13.07
N HIS A 27 7.58 1.01 12.55
CA HIS A 27 7.97 -0.19 13.28
C HIS A 27 9.50 -0.25 13.40
N PRO A 28 10.07 -0.74 14.52
CA PRO A 28 11.54 -0.80 14.68
C PRO A 28 12.27 -1.55 13.58
N SER A 29 11.64 -2.53 12.96
CA SER A 29 12.24 -3.27 11.84
C SER A 29 11.82 -2.76 10.47
N GLU A 30 11.09 -1.64 10.41
CA GLU A 30 10.60 -1.07 9.16
C GLU A 30 11.54 0.05 8.69
N ASP A 31 11.96 -0.01 7.41
CA ASP A 31 12.71 1.08 6.83
C ASP A 31 11.76 2.18 6.30
N VAL A 32 12.34 3.33 5.93
CA VAL A 32 11.57 4.48 5.43
C VAL A 32 10.79 4.13 4.14
N PRO A 33 11.37 3.46 3.14
CA PRO A 33 10.61 3.09 1.95
C PRO A 33 9.36 2.26 2.24
N ARG A 34 9.43 1.33 3.19
CA ARG A 34 8.26 0.54 3.57
C ARG A 34 7.21 1.38 4.27
N LEU A 35 7.62 2.27 5.18
CA LEU A 35 6.71 3.20 5.84
C LEU A 35 5.96 4.05 4.81
N LEU A 36 6.69 4.62 3.86
CA LEU A 36 6.10 5.46 2.82
C LEU A 36 5.15 4.67 1.92
N THR A 37 5.50 3.42 1.62
CA THR A 37 4.62 2.54 0.83
C THR A 37 3.33 2.25 1.58
N ARG A 38 3.40 2.03 2.90
CA ARG A 38 2.22 1.85 3.77
C ARG A 38 1.30 3.06 3.71
N VAL A 39 1.85 4.25 3.81
CA VAL A 39 1.08 5.50 3.75
C VAL A 39 0.45 5.68 2.37
N LEU A 40 1.21 5.46 1.31
CA LEU A 40 0.70 5.54 -0.07
C LEU A 40 -0.44 4.55 -0.29
N ALA A 41 -0.28 3.30 0.14
CA ALA A 41 -1.33 2.29 0.00
C ALA A 41 -2.61 2.72 0.72
N PHE A 42 -2.48 3.26 1.93
CA PHE A 42 -3.64 3.75 2.68
C PHE A 42 -4.40 4.83 1.92
N VAL A 43 -3.68 5.79 1.33
CA VAL A 43 -4.29 6.89 0.59
C VAL A 43 -4.91 6.40 -0.72
N LEU A 44 -4.15 5.63 -1.50
CA LEU A 44 -4.58 5.17 -2.82
C LEU A 44 -5.74 4.16 -2.76
N GLU A 45 -5.83 3.39 -1.69
CA GLU A 45 -6.90 2.41 -1.48
C GLU A 45 -8.04 2.98 -0.64
N HIS A 46 -8.12 4.29 -0.52
CA HIS A 46 -9.15 4.96 0.30
C HIS A 46 -10.53 4.38 0.06
N LYS A 47 -11.14 3.89 1.14
CA LYS A 47 -12.53 3.46 1.19
C LYS A 47 -12.99 3.42 2.64
N GLU A 48 -14.29 3.42 2.83
CA GLU A 48 -14.88 3.35 4.17
C GLU A 48 -14.41 2.09 4.90
N GLY A 49 -13.97 2.28 6.14
CA GLY A 49 -13.54 1.18 6.98
C GLY A 49 -12.09 0.76 6.83
N LEU A 50 -11.34 1.36 5.90
CA LEU A 50 -9.92 1.04 5.76
C LEU A 50 -9.14 1.51 6.99
N ALA A 51 -8.35 0.61 7.56
CA ALA A 51 -7.57 0.87 8.75
C ALA A 51 -6.19 0.21 8.66
N PHE A 52 -5.23 0.78 9.38
CA PHE A 52 -3.94 0.11 9.57
C PHE A 52 -4.11 -1.08 10.50
N GLY A 53 -3.48 -2.19 10.14
CA GLY A 53 -3.32 -3.33 11.02
C GLY A 53 -1.91 -3.32 11.62
N LYS A 54 -1.58 -4.32 12.42
CA LYS A 54 -0.26 -4.44 13.05
C LYS A 54 0.82 -4.91 12.06
N GLY A 55 0.42 -5.57 10.99
CA GLY A 55 1.34 -5.97 9.91
C GLY A 55 2.55 -6.73 10.41
N LEU A 56 3.72 -6.07 10.39
CA LEU A 56 4.99 -6.70 10.80
C LEU A 56 5.00 -7.22 12.23
N SER A 57 4.20 -6.62 13.11
CA SER A 57 4.17 -7.01 14.53
C SER A 57 3.30 -8.25 14.79
N ASP A 58 2.45 -8.60 13.84
CA ASP A 58 1.46 -9.66 14.00
C ASP A 58 1.20 -10.36 12.66
N GLY A 59 1.53 -11.64 12.59
CA GLY A 59 1.31 -12.45 11.39
C GLY A 59 -0.15 -12.67 11.04
N GLU A 60 -1.06 -12.43 11.98
CA GLU A 60 -2.50 -12.60 11.80
C GLU A 60 -3.20 -11.34 11.31
N GLU A 61 -2.50 -10.20 11.24
CA GLU A 61 -3.06 -8.94 10.79
C GLU A 61 -2.36 -8.43 9.54
N ALA A 62 -3.15 -7.90 8.60
CA ALA A 62 -2.63 -7.22 7.42
C ALA A 62 -1.91 -5.93 7.79
N SER A 63 -1.12 -5.40 6.86
CA SER A 63 -0.60 -4.03 7.00
C SER A 63 -1.75 -3.02 6.96
N LEU A 64 -2.73 -3.25 6.07
CA LEU A 64 -3.98 -2.51 6.01
C LEU A 64 -5.11 -3.50 5.72
N TRP A 65 -6.30 -3.22 6.24
CA TRP A 65 -7.46 -4.06 5.94
C TRP A 65 -8.77 -3.33 6.09
N VAL A 66 -9.82 -3.93 5.53
CA VAL A 66 -11.21 -3.52 5.75
C VAL A 66 -11.94 -4.72 6.33
N LYS A 67 -12.61 -4.51 7.45
CA LYS A 67 -13.40 -5.54 8.13
C LYS A 67 -14.87 -5.11 8.19
N THR A 68 -15.76 -6.07 8.06
CA THR A 68 -17.19 -5.84 8.29
C THR A 68 -17.46 -5.75 9.78
N LEU A 69 -18.67 -5.32 10.15
CA LEU A 69 -19.07 -5.22 11.55
C LEU A 69 -19.04 -6.57 12.26
N ASP A 70 -19.28 -7.67 11.53
CA ASP A 70 -19.22 -9.03 12.08
C ASP A 70 -17.82 -9.63 12.05
N GLY A 71 -16.82 -8.84 11.67
CA GLY A 71 -15.41 -9.25 11.73
C GLY A 71 -14.85 -9.95 10.51
N ARG A 72 -15.64 -10.08 9.43
CA ARG A 72 -15.11 -10.65 8.19
C ARG A 72 -14.17 -9.65 7.51
N VAL A 73 -13.08 -10.17 6.93
CA VAL A 73 -12.13 -9.33 6.20
C VAL A 73 -12.57 -9.26 4.74
N THR A 74 -12.88 -8.07 4.26
CA THR A 74 -13.21 -7.87 2.85
C THR A 74 -11.96 -7.56 2.04
N ASP A 75 -11.05 -6.77 2.58
CA ASP A 75 -9.81 -6.39 1.90
C ASP A 75 -8.62 -6.61 2.82
N TRP A 76 -7.60 -7.25 2.29
CA TRP A 76 -6.31 -7.46 2.94
C TRP A 76 -5.23 -6.87 2.04
N ILE A 77 -4.50 -5.89 2.56
CA ILE A 77 -3.45 -5.20 1.81
C ILE A 77 -2.14 -5.36 2.57
N ASP A 78 -1.19 -6.04 1.95
CA ASP A 78 0.16 -6.15 2.48
C ASP A 78 1.11 -5.24 1.71
N VAL A 79 2.22 -4.92 2.36
CA VAL A 79 3.23 -4.01 1.85
C VAL A 79 4.58 -4.72 1.91
N GLY A 80 5.39 -4.55 0.88
CA GLY A 80 6.72 -5.12 0.83
C GLY A 80 6.74 -6.44 0.08
N SER A 81 7.33 -7.45 0.70
CA SER A 81 7.50 -8.77 0.07
C SER A 81 7.01 -9.88 1.01
N PRO A 82 5.69 -10.02 1.15
CA PRO A 82 5.13 -11.04 2.04
C PRO A 82 5.46 -12.45 1.58
N ALA A 83 5.59 -13.36 2.53
CA ALA A 83 5.87 -14.76 2.23
C ALA A 83 4.67 -15.44 1.55
N PRO A 84 4.90 -16.42 0.66
CA PRO A 84 3.81 -17.10 -0.03
C PRO A 84 2.76 -17.72 0.89
N ASP A 85 3.17 -18.32 2.02
CA ASP A 85 2.22 -18.92 2.97
C ASP A 85 1.34 -17.86 3.64
N ARG A 86 1.87 -16.67 3.90
CA ARG A 86 1.08 -15.55 4.41
C ARG A 86 0.01 -15.13 3.40
N LEU A 87 0.39 -15.03 2.13
CA LEU A 87 -0.55 -14.68 1.05
C LEU A 87 -1.61 -15.76 0.85
N HIS A 88 -1.23 -17.02 1.00
CA HIS A 88 -2.19 -18.13 0.93
C HIS A 88 -3.25 -18.02 2.03
N ARG A 89 -2.83 -17.75 3.27
CA ARG A 89 -3.75 -17.55 4.38
C ARG A 89 -4.64 -16.32 4.19
N ALA A 90 -4.03 -15.21 3.74
CA ALA A 90 -4.77 -13.98 3.46
C ALA A 90 -5.87 -14.21 2.41
N ALA A 91 -5.54 -14.92 1.33
CA ALA A 91 -6.48 -15.20 0.25
C ALA A 91 -7.64 -16.11 0.69
N LYS A 92 -7.42 -16.96 1.68
CA LYS A 92 -8.50 -17.77 2.26
C LYS A 92 -9.39 -16.97 3.20
N LEU A 93 -8.84 -15.94 3.83
CA LEU A 93 -9.54 -15.15 4.82
C LEU A 93 -10.31 -13.98 4.20
N ALA A 94 -9.72 -13.29 3.24
CA ALA A 94 -10.24 -12.05 2.68
C ALA A 94 -10.85 -12.26 1.30
N GLU A 95 -11.82 -11.42 0.95
CA GLU A 95 -12.43 -11.43 -0.38
C GLU A 95 -11.44 -10.91 -1.43
N HIS A 96 -10.69 -9.87 -1.08
CA HIS A 96 -9.72 -9.22 -1.98
C HIS A 96 -8.38 -9.10 -1.28
N VAL A 97 -7.31 -9.49 -1.96
CA VAL A 97 -5.95 -9.37 -1.47
C VAL A 97 -5.12 -8.55 -2.45
N SER A 98 -4.37 -7.59 -1.93
CA SER A 98 -3.45 -6.76 -2.71
C SER A 98 -2.10 -6.69 -2.02
N VAL A 99 -1.04 -6.57 -2.80
CA VAL A 99 0.32 -6.36 -2.31
C VAL A 99 0.89 -5.13 -2.98
N TYR A 100 1.37 -4.18 -2.17
CA TYR A 100 2.11 -3.01 -2.65
C TYR A 100 3.59 -3.29 -2.51
N ALA A 101 4.26 -3.51 -3.63
CA ALA A 101 5.69 -3.86 -3.67
C ALA A 101 6.50 -2.65 -4.12
N HIS A 102 7.43 -2.22 -3.28
CA HIS A 102 8.34 -1.10 -3.57
C HIS A 102 9.74 -1.56 -3.95
N ARG A 103 10.04 -2.86 -3.81
CA ARG A 103 11.31 -3.47 -4.17
C ARG A 103 11.08 -4.80 -4.85
N ARG A 104 11.78 -5.03 -5.95
CA ARG A 104 11.87 -6.32 -6.63
C ARG A 104 10.54 -7.09 -6.72
N PRO A 105 9.49 -6.48 -7.33
CA PRO A 105 8.23 -7.21 -7.54
C PRO A 105 8.42 -8.47 -8.38
N ASP A 106 9.43 -8.48 -9.27
CA ASP A 106 9.78 -9.63 -10.09
C ASP A 106 10.19 -10.85 -9.24
N LEU A 107 10.97 -10.63 -8.19
CA LEU A 107 11.36 -11.71 -7.28
C LEU A 107 10.18 -12.25 -6.48
N LEU A 108 9.28 -11.35 -6.06
CA LEU A 108 8.05 -11.76 -5.38
C LEU A 108 7.21 -12.65 -6.30
N GLN A 109 7.04 -12.23 -7.54
CA GLN A 109 6.30 -13.02 -8.52
C GLN A 109 6.93 -14.38 -8.77
N GLN A 110 8.24 -14.44 -8.94
CA GLN A 110 8.96 -15.71 -9.15
C GLN A 110 8.77 -16.66 -7.97
N ARG A 111 8.84 -16.14 -6.76
CA ARG A 111 8.66 -16.92 -5.55
C ARG A 111 7.23 -17.47 -5.45
N CYS A 112 6.24 -16.62 -5.71
CA CYS A 112 4.85 -16.99 -5.63
C CYS A 112 4.40 -17.91 -6.76
N GLN A 113 5.05 -17.83 -7.92
CA GLN A 113 4.73 -18.70 -9.06
C GLN A 113 4.95 -20.16 -8.74
N LYS A 114 5.97 -20.47 -7.92
CA LYS A 114 6.36 -21.82 -7.56
C LYS A 114 5.54 -22.40 -6.42
N GLU A 115 4.83 -21.57 -5.69
CA GLU A 115 4.14 -21.98 -4.47
C GLU A 115 2.64 -22.12 -4.70
N ARG A 116 2.01 -22.93 -3.85
CA ARG A 116 0.56 -23.06 -3.86
C ARG A 116 -0.06 -21.94 -3.05
N ILE A 117 -0.71 -21.00 -3.74
CA ILE A 117 -1.39 -19.88 -3.12
C ILE A 117 -2.84 -19.88 -3.60
N HIS A 118 -3.78 -19.84 -2.65
CA HIS A 118 -5.20 -19.81 -2.94
C HIS A 118 -5.54 -18.58 -3.79
N ARG A 119 -6.18 -18.79 -4.95
CA ARG A 119 -6.59 -17.73 -5.88
C ARG A 119 -5.46 -16.75 -6.21
N LYS A 120 -4.24 -17.25 -6.42
CA LYS A 120 -3.09 -16.37 -6.67
C LYS A 120 -3.22 -15.49 -7.92
N ASP A 121 -4.00 -15.93 -8.90
CA ASP A 121 -4.31 -15.15 -10.11
C ASP A 121 -5.25 -13.97 -9.82
N GLN A 122 -5.91 -13.96 -8.66
CA GLN A 122 -6.80 -12.89 -8.23
C GLN A 122 -6.14 -11.95 -7.20
N ILE A 123 -4.95 -12.28 -6.72
CA ILE A 123 -4.18 -11.38 -5.85
C ILE A 123 -3.58 -10.30 -6.73
N ARG A 124 -3.84 -9.04 -6.35
CA ARG A 124 -3.39 -7.88 -7.10
C ARG A 124 -2.00 -7.45 -6.62
N LEU A 125 -1.06 -7.38 -7.54
CA LEU A 125 0.27 -6.83 -7.27
C LEU A 125 0.35 -5.42 -7.81
N VAL A 126 0.60 -4.47 -6.92
CA VAL A 126 0.79 -3.06 -7.26
C VAL A 126 2.27 -2.74 -7.11
N THR A 127 2.92 -2.39 -8.21
CA THR A 127 4.32 -1.98 -8.20
C THR A 127 4.39 -0.49 -7.94
N VAL A 128 5.06 -0.12 -6.85
CA VAL A 128 5.23 1.28 -6.44
C VAL A 128 6.45 1.83 -7.17
N PRO A 129 6.33 2.97 -7.88
CA PRO A 129 7.46 3.54 -8.59
C PRO A 129 8.62 3.90 -7.66
N SER A 130 9.83 3.44 -7.98
CA SER A 130 11.00 3.70 -7.15
C SER A 130 11.34 5.18 -7.08
N GLU A 131 11.13 5.92 -8.17
CA GLU A 131 11.36 7.37 -8.20
C GLU A 131 10.45 8.12 -7.23
N LEU A 132 9.23 7.64 -7.03
CA LEU A 132 8.33 8.24 -6.06
C LEU A 132 8.80 7.99 -4.62
N ILE A 133 9.26 6.78 -4.33
CA ILE A 133 9.79 6.44 -3.01
C ILE A 133 11.04 7.26 -2.70
N GLU A 134 11.93 7.44 -3.68
CA GLU A 134 13.11 8.27 -3.52
C GLU A 134 12.73 9.73 -3.25
N PHE A 135 11.80 10.26 -4.04
CA PHE A 135 11.29 11.63 -3.88
C PHE A 135 10.71 11.85 -2.47
N LEU A 136 9.84 10.94 -2.03
CA LEU A 136 9.20 11.06 -0.72
C LEU A 136 10.21 10.86 0.42
N SER A 137 11.20 9.99 0.24
CA SER A 137 12.25 9.78 1.24
C SER A 137 13.08 11.05 1.46
N GLU A 138 13.37 11.78 0.39
CA GLU A 138 14.12 13.03 0.46
C GLU A 138 13.32 14.16 1.12
N HIS A 139 11.99 14.10 1.02
CA HIS A 139 11.10 15.15 1.57
C HIS A 139 10.49 14.77 2.93
N LEU A 140 10.80 13.60 3.45
CA LEU A 140 10.18 13.13 4.68
C LEU A 140 10.62 13.93 5.89
N GLU A 141 9.63 14.42 6.64
CA GLU A 141 9.83 15.15 7.88
C GLU A 141 8.93 14.52 8.95
N ARG A 142 8.99 15.02 10.18
CA ARG A 142 8.11 14.56 11.24
C ARG A 142 6.64 14.90 10.94
N ASN A 143 6.41 16.09 10.40
CA ASN A 143 5.09 16.55 9.96
C ASN A 143 5.15 16.81 8.46
N ASN A 144 4.29 16.13 7.72
CA ASN A 144 4.30 16.14 6.27
C ASN A 144 2.97 16.66 5.73
N ARG A 145 3.04 17.43 4.64
CA ARG A 145 1.86 17.87 3.91
C ARG A 145 2.07 17.52 2.45
N TRP A 146 1.21 16.64 1.92
CA TRP A 146 1.27 16.19 0.55
C TRP A 146 -0.05 16.45 -0.16
N ASP A 147 0.02 16.77 -1.43
CA ASP A 147 -1.12 16.72 -2.34
C ASP A 147 -0.88 15.58 -3.30
N ILE A 148 -1.80 14.63 -3.34
CA ILE A 148 -1.72 13.46 -4.23
C ILE A 148 -2.90 13.49 -5.17
N SER A 149 -2.65 13.43 -6.48
CA SER A 149 -3.71 13.33 -7.47
C SER A 149 -3.43 12.23 -8.47
N ILE A 150 -4.49 11.62 -8.97
CA ILE A 150 -4.42 10.63 -10.05
C ILE A 150 -5.31 11.10 -11.17
N ASN A 151 -4.74 11.22 -12.38
CA ASN A 151 -5.47 11.62 -13.57
C ASN A 151 -4.86 10.94 -14.78
N GLU A 152 -5.69 10.26 -15.56
CA GLU A 152 -5.26 9.49 -16.74
C GLU A 152 -4.13 8.51 -16.42
N GLY A 153 -4.22 7.85 -15.26
CA GLY A 153 -3.25 6.85 -14.80
C GLY A 153 -1.96 7.42 -14.23
N ILE A 154 -1.80 8.75 -14.23
CA ILE A 154 -0.59 9.41 -13.71
C ILE A 154 -0.84 9.85 -12.29
N THR A 155 0.04 9.43 -11.38
CA THR A 155 0.01 9.86 -9.97
C THR A 155 0.98 11.02 -9.79
N THR A 156 0.46 12.15 -9.37
CA THR A 156 1.23 13.37 -9.10
C THR A 156 1.25 13.63 -7.61
N VAL A 157 2.45 13.76 -7.03
CA VAL A 157 2.62 14.07 -5.62
C VAL A 157 3.36 15.38 -5.49
N VAL A 158 2.79 16.28 -4.70
CA VAL A 158 3.38 17.60 -4.44
C VAL A 158 3.79 17.68 -2.98
N CYS A 159 5.07 18.01 -2.75
CA CYS A 159 5.63 18.27 -1.42
C CYS A 159 6.23 19.67 -1.45
N GLY A 160 5.54 20.66 -0.85
CA GLY A 160 5.97 22.05 -0.93
C GLY A 160 5.99 22.55 -2.37
N ASN A 161 7.16 22.93 -2.86
CA ASN A 161 7.33 23.42 -4.23
C ASN A 161 7.79 22.33 -5.20
N ASP A 162 8.00 21.11 -4.72
CA ASP A 162 8.54 20.02 -5.51
C ASP A 162 7.43 19.04 -5.91
N VAL A 163 7.54 18.51 -7.13
CA VAL A 163 6.51 17.66 -7.73
C VAL A 163 7.15 16.40 -8.29
N CYS A 164 6.50 15.27 -8.07
CA CYS A 164 6.88 14.00 -8.68
C CYS A 164 5.68 13.40 -9.40
N GLU A 165 5.84 13.10 -10.68
CA GLU A 165 4.85 12.38 -11.47
C GLU A 165 5.34 10.95 -11.68
N SER A 166 4.45 9.97 -11.50
CA SER A 166 4.80 8.57 -11.64
C SER A 166 3.59 7.74 -12.05
N VAL A 167 3.84 6.50 -12.44
CA VAL A 167 2.79 5.55 -12.83
C VAL A 167 2.93 4.28 -11.99
N PHE A 168 1.87 3.93 -11.27
CA PHE A 168 1.78 2.65 -10.57
C PHE A 168 1.36 1.58 -11.56
N LYS A 169 2.01 0.43 -11.50
CA LYS A 169 1.68 -0.70 -12.36
C LYS A 169 0.90 -1.72 -11.53
N THR A 170 -0.23 -2.18 -12.06
CA THR A 170 -1.06 -3.20 -11.42
C THR A 170 -1.18 -4.41 -12.31
N GLN A 171 -0.99 -5.60 -11.73
CA GLN A 171 -1.07 -6.87 -12.45
C GLN A 171 -1.40 -8.00 -11.47
N PRO A 172 -1.84 -9.18 -11.95
CA PRO A 172 -1.96 -10.34 -11.07
C PRO A 172 -0.60 -10.73 -10.47
N LEU A 173 -0.61 -11.19 -9.23
CA LEU A 173 0.61 -11.63 -8.55
C LEU A 173 1.26 -12.80 -9.29
N ALA A 174 0.43 -13.76 -9.71
CA ALA A 174 0.88 -14.94 -10.45
C ALA A 174 -0.29 -15.50 -11.26
N THR A 175 -0.02 -16.35 -12.23
CA THR A 175 -1.03 -16.97 -13.08
C THR A 175 -1.11 -18.48 -12.91
#